data_855014193bfe8d9edefa8ca41438690d
#
_entry.id   855014193bfe8d9edefa8ca41438690d
#
_cell.length_a   1.000
_cell.length_b   1.000
_cell.length_c   1.000
_cell.angle_alpha   90.00
_cell.angle_beta   90.00
_cell.angle_gamma   90.00
#
_symmetry.space_group_name_H-M   'P 1'
#
loop_
_entity.id
_entity.type
_entity.pdbx_description
1 polymer ?
#
loop_
_entity_poly.entity_id
_entity_poly.type
_entity_poly.pdbx_seq_one_letter_code
_entity_poly.pdbx_strand_id
1 'polypeptide(L)'
;MPAIRDITVPGGTALDNLGVRLHDGVGTLRVWSQNASSIELVVFDATDLDWVIDQADLARLPGGIWEVTTELLQPGTRYAIRVGGPHGPGNTFNPETLLLDPYARGLAQGDGYEEWRSVVIVDGFDWGESVKPRIPLDRTVIYEGHLKGLTKRQPDVPPALHGTYAGLAHPAMIEYFHSLGITSIELLPVQAFVPEPRLLERGLTNYWGYNTLNFFTPHNAYATEDARKGGPEAVLAEFKGMVRLLHEAGLEVILDVVYNHTSEEGLGGPRSSLRGIDNASYYRQDASGAYIDTTGCGNTLDTSTDAGARLVLDSLRYWAQEMQIDGFRFDPVSYTHLRAHETLRYL
;
A
#
# COMPACT_ATOMS: atom_id res chain seq x y z
N MET A 1 -26.46 13.79 -3.46
CA MET A 1 -25.64 12.60 -3.77
C MET A 1 -25.57 11.75 -2.51
N PRO A 2 -25.83 10.45 -2.54
CA PRO A 2 -25.71 9.63 -1.34
C PRO A 2 -24.26 9.61 -0.87
N ALA A 3 -24.07 9.78 0.42
CA ALA A 3 -22.76 9.67 1.05
C ALA A 3 -22.28 8.21 0.92
N ILE A 4 -20.99 8.00 0.73
CA ILE A 4 -20.26 6.71 0.60
C ILE A 4 -20.61 5.69 1.69
N ARG A 5 -21.30 6.07 2.73
CA ARG A 5 -21.76 5.18 3.82
C ARG A 5 -22.65 4.02 3.36
N ASP A 6 -23.20 4.07 2.14
CA ASP A 6 -24.20 3.14 1.65
C ASP A 6 -23.71 2.17 0.57
N ILE A 7 -22.39 2.09 0.28
CA ILE A 7 -21.84 1.00 -0.53
C ILE A 7 -21.70 -0.22 0.39
N THR A 8 -22.78 -0.92 0.59
CA THR A 8 -22.77 -2.29 1.16
C THR A 8 -22.25 -3.21 0.07
N VAL A 9 -21.02 -3.71 0.24
CA VAL A 9 -20.54 -4.86 -0.51
C VAL A 9 -21.43 -6.03 -0.07
N PRO A 10 -22.11 -6.74 -0.99
CA PRO A 10 -22.91 -7.91 -0.63
C PRO A 10 -22.00 -8.92 0.08
N GLY A 11 -22.34 -9.30 1.31
CA GLY A 11 -21.54 -10.23 2.12
C GLY A 11 -20.79 -9.63 3.31
N GLY A 12 -20.90 -8.31 3.55
CA GLY A 12 -20.19 -7.66 4.66
C GLY A 12 -20.68 -8.09 6.03
N THR A 13 -19.83 -8.78 6.78
CA THR A 13 -19.73 -8.74 8.24
C THR A 13 -18.45 -9.41 8.77
N ALA A 14 -17.84 -10.37 8.04
CA ALA A 14 -16.66 -11.10 8.51
C ALA A 14 -15.31 -10.53 8.02
N LEU A 15 -15.30 -9.82 6.91
CA LEU A 15 -14.08 -9.26 6.32
C LEU A 15 -13.72 -7.84 6.80
N ASP A 16 -14.58 -7.21 7.60
CA ASP A 16 -14.28 -5.90 8.17
C ASP A 16 -13.13 -6.05 9.18
N ASN A 17 -12.09 -5.22 9.01
CA ASN A 17 -10.96 -5.13 9.95
C ASN A 17 -9.80 -6.12 9.73
N LEU A 18 -9.38 -6.38 8.49
CA LEU A 18 -8.11 -7.05 8.19
C LEU A 18 -6.90 -6.17 8.58
N GLY A 19 -5.75 -6.83 8.78
CA GLY A 19 -4.54 -6.21 9.32
C GLY A 19 -4.53 -6.14 10.85
N VAL A 20 -3.60 -5.36 11.40
CA VAL A 20 -3.47 -5.18 12.85
C VAL A 20 -4.35 -4.03 13.35
N ARG A 21 -5.05 -4.28 14.45
CA ARG A 21 -5.79 -3.27 15.23
C ARG A 21 -5.39 -3.33 16.68
N LEU A 22 -5.19 -2.17 17.29
CA LEU A 22 -4.87 -2.03 18.71
C LEU A 22 -6.13 -1.58 19.46
N HIS A 23 -6.42 -2.24 20.57
CA HIS A 23 -7.48 -1.86 21.50
C HIS A 23 -7.04 -2.19 22.93
N ASP A 24 -7.06 -1.20 23.82
CA ASP A 24 -6.71 -1.34 25.24
C ASP A 24 -5.36 -2.03 25.51
N GLY A 25 -4.35 -1.71 24.69
CA GLY A 25 -3.00 -2.27 24.84
C GLY A 25 -2.81 -3.69 24.29
N VAL A 26 -3.81 -4.24 23.62
CA VAL A 26 -3.75 -5.55 22.98
C VAL A 26 -3.94 -5.41 21.48
N GLY A 27 -3.12 -6.10 20.68
CA GLY A 27 -3.22 -6.12 19.24
C GLY A 27 -3.99 -7.34 18.73
N THR A 28 -4.88 -7.12 17.77
CA THR A 28 -5.55 -8.18 17.01
C THR A 28 -5.09 -8.12 15.58
N LEU A 29 -4.46 -9.20 15.10
CA LEU A 29 -4.14 -9.41 13.68
C LEU A 29 -5.22 -10.27 13.03
N ARG A 30 -5.74 -9.81 11.90
CA ARG A 30 -6.61 -10.58 11.01
C ARG A 30 -6.02 -10.70 9.62
N VAL A 31 -5.92 -11.94 9.14
CA VAL A 31 -5.47 -12.27 7.79
C VAL A 31 -6.57 -13.06 7.10
N TRP A 32 -6.78 -12.79 5.82
CA TRP A 32 -7.71 -13.59 5.03
C TRP A 32 -6.95 -14.59 4.16
N SER A 33 -7.31 -15.87 4.27
CA SER A 33 -6.91 -16.92 3.34
C SER A 33 -7.97 -18.04 3.38
N GLN A 34 -8.55 -18.33 2.23
CA GLN A 34 -9.54 -19.41 2.08
C GLN A 34 -8.88 -20.78 2.13
N ASN A 35 -7.69 -20.90 1.52
CA ASN A 35 -7.04 -22.17 1.23
C ASN A 35 -5.92 -22.53 2.23
N ALA A 36 -5.51 -21.63 3.10
CA ALA A 36 -4.51 -21.93 4.12
C ALA A 36 -4.99 -23.05 5.08
N SER A 37 -4.06 -23.85 5.56
CA SER A 37 -4.25 -24.84 6.63
C SER A 37 -3.71 -24.38 7.99
N SER A 38 -2.77 -23.42 7.99
CA SER A 38 -2.21 -22.78 9.19
C SER A 38 -1.71 -21.39 8.84
N ILE A 39 -1.83 -20.46 9.79
CA ILE A 39 -1.17 -19.14 9.73
C ILE A 39 -0.55 -18.87 11.09
N GLU A 40 0.71 -18.43 11.07
CA GLU A 40 1.50 -18.08 12.25
C GLU A 40 1.91 -16.61 12.16
N LEU A 41 1.72 -15.87 13.24
CA LEU A 41 2.33 -14.57 13.49
C LEU A 41 3.78 -14.79 13.95
N VAL A 42 4.71 -14.06 13.36
CA VAL A 42 6.12 -14.04 13.75
C VAL A 42 6.50 -12.62 14.14
N VAL A 43 7.01 -12.44 15.35
CA VAL A 43 7.40 -11.14 15.90
C VAL A 43 8.90 -11.04 16.00
N PHE A 44 9.45 -9.90 15.58
CA PHE A 44 10.88 -9.64 15.51
C PHE A 44 11.35 -8.63 16.54
N ASP A 45 12.65 -8.68 16.84
CA ASP A 45 13.31 -7.68 17.64
C ASP A 45 13.18 -6.28 17.05
N ALA A 46 13.18 -5.27 17.91
CA ALA A 46 13.02 -3.87 17.48
C ALA A 46 14.22 -3.34 16.66
N THR A 47 15.37 -3.98 16.72
CA THR A 47 16.60 -3.55 16.05
C THR A 47 17.14 -4.55 15.04
N ASP A 48 16.76 -5.83 15.16
CA ASP A 48 17.20 -6.92 14.29
C ASP A 48 15.98 -7.60 13.63
N LEU A 49 15.86 -7.46 12.31
CA LEU A 49 14.73 -8.01 11.54
C LEU A 49 14.83 -9.52 11.31
N ASP A 50 15.95 -10.15 11.66
CA ASP A 50 16.16 -11.59 11.53
C ASP A 50 15.98 -12.31 12.87
N TRP A 51 16.01 -11.56 13.98
CA TRP A 51 15.84 -12.15 15.30
C TRP A 51 14.35 -12.26 15.67
N VAL A 52 13.83 -13.47 15.56
CA VAL A 52 12.48 -13.80 16.02
C VAL A 52 12.47 -13.84 17.55
N ILE A 53 11.63 -13.02 18.17
CA ILE A 53 11.48 -12.95 19.64
C ILE A 53 10.29 -13.76 20.14
N ASP A 54 9.23 -13.90 19.30
CA ASP A 54 8.04 -14.66 19.67
C ASP A 54 7.22 -15.07 18.44
N GLN A 55 6.28 -15.99 18.63
CA GLN A 55 5.40 -16.52 17.59
C GLN A 55 4.03 -16.86 18.19
N ALA A 56 2.97 -16.78 17.36
CA ALA A 56 1.64 -17.16 17.78
C ALA A 56 0.80 -17.68 16.60
N ASP A 57 0.12 -18.81 16.81
CA ASP A 57 -0.82 -19.34 15.80
C ASP A 57 -2.09 -18.50 15.71
N LEU A 58 -2.57 -18.30 14.49
CA LEU A 58 -3.87 -17.70 14.26
C LEU A 58 -4.98 -18.76 14.24
N ALA A 59 -6.07 -18.47 14.93
CA ALA A 59 -7.26 -19.30 14.89
C ALA A 59 -8.07 -19.05 13.62
N ARG A 60 -8.53 -20.11 12.97
CA ARG A 60 -9.41 -20.00 11.79
C ARG A 60 -10.84 -19.67 12.20
N LEU A 61 -11.39 -18.60 11.64
CA LEU A 61 -12.78 -18.17 11.79
C LEU A 61 -13.56 -18.46 10.50
N PRO A 62 -14.91 -18.35 10.52
CA PRO A 62 -15.73 -18.46 9.31
C PRO A 62 -15.33 -17.44 8.23
N GLY A 63 -15.53 -17.79 6.94
CA GLY A 63 -15.28 -16.89 5.82
C GLY A 63 -13.82 -16.76 5.39
N GLY A 64 -12.93 -17.65 5.82
CA GLY A 64 -11.51 -17.62 5.47
C GLY A 64 -10.70 -16.63 6.29
N ILE A 65 -11.26 -16.09 7.39
CA ILE A 65 -10.55 -15.21 8.31
C ILE A 65 -9.69 -16.04 9.26
N TRP A 66 -8.50 -15.54 9.52
CA TRP A 66 -7.58 -16.04 10.54
C TRP A 66 -7.28 -14.93 11.52
N GLU A 67 -7.32 -15.21 12.81
CA GLU A 67 -7.21 -14.17 13.85
C GLU A 67 -6.32 -14.62 15.00
N VAL A 68 -5.52 -13.70 15.50
CA VAL A 68 -4.87 -13.79 16.82
C VAL A 68 -5.02 -12.47 17.54
N THR A 69 -5.33 -12.52 18.83
CA THR A 69 -5.32 -11.38 19.74
C THR A 69 -4.23 -11.61 20.78
N THR A 70 -3.26 -10.68 20.88
CA THR A 70 -2.06 -10.87 21.67
C THR A 70 -1.45 -9.54 22.12
N GLU A 71 -0.77 -9.56 23.28
CA GLU A 71 0.04 -8.45 23.78
C GLU A 71 1.38 -8.28 23.03
N LEU A 72 1.73 -9.22 22.13
CA LEU A 72 2.96 -9.13 21.33
C LEU A 72 2.89 -8.00 20.27
N LEU A 73 1.69 -7.66 19.83
CA LEU A 73 1.46 -6.60 18.83
C LEU A 73 1.29 -5.26 19.54
N GLN A 74 2.38 -4.54 19.73
CA GLN A 74 2.43 -3.20 20.31
C GLN A 74 2.80 -2.15 19.23
N PRO A 75 2.58 -0.85 19.45
CA PRO A 75 3.08 0.20 18.55
C PRO A 75 4.56 0.01 18.21
N GLY A 76 4.90 0.02 16.93
CA GLY A 76 6.27 -0.18 16.44
C GLY A 76 6.73 -1.64 16.36
N THR A 77 5.94 -2.61 16.82
CA THR A 77 6.26 -4.04 16.67
C THR A 77 6.45 -4.41 15.22
N ARG A 78 7.57 -5.06 14.91
CA ARG A 78 7.89 -5.62 13.59
C ARG A 78 7.40 -7.05 13.54
N TYR A 79 6.66 -7.39 12.49
CA TYR A 79 6.07 -8.71 12.35
C TYR A 79 6.01 -9.17 10.90
N ALA A 80 5.91 -10.47 10.73
CA ALA A 80 5.56 -11.14 9.49
C ALA A 80 4.56 -12.26 9.77
N ILE A 81 4.09 -12.92 8.72
CA ILE A 81 3.26 -14.10 8.83
C ILE A 81 3.89 -15.25 8.06
N ARG A 82 3.69 -16.47 8.55
CA ARG A 82 3.97 -17.71 7.81
C ARG A 82 2.67 -18.42 7.51
N VAL A 83 2.55 -18.96 6.32
CA VAL A 83 1.30 -19.59 5.88
C VAL A 83 1.58 -20.97 5.32
N GLY A 84 0.96 -21.98 5.93
CA GLY A 84 0.93 -23.34 5.44
C GLY A 84 -0.37 -23.62 4.71
N GLY A 85 -0.33 -24.53 3.72
CA GLY A 85 -1.51 -24.89 2.95
C GLY A 85 -1.24 -26.07 2.00
N PRO A 86 -2.23 -26.48 1.22
CA PRO A 86 -2.12 -27.60 0.31
C PRO A 86 -1.14 -27.31 -0.82
N HIS A 87 -0.45 -28.34 -1.27
CA HIS A 87 0.32 -28.33 -2.51
C HIS A 87 -0.61 -28.67 -3.69
N GLY A 88 -0.24 -28.19 -4.88
CA GLY A 88 -0.96 -28.49 -6.11
C GLY A 88 -1.05 -27.30 -7.05
N PRO A 89 -1.70 -27.49 -8.22
CA PRO A 89 -1.85 -26.41 -9.19
C PRO A 89 -2.43 -25.15 -8.56
N GLY A 90 -1.79 -24.01 -8.83
CA GLY A 90 -2.24 -22.71 -8.35
C GLY A 90 -1.86 -22.37 -6.91
N ASN A 91 -1.42 -23.32 -6.09
CA ASN A 91 -1.02 -23.08 -4.71
C ASN A 91 0.51 -22.92 -4.59
N THR A 92 0.94 -21.95 -3.79
CA THR A 92 2.37 -21.65 -3.57
C THR A 92 2.72 -21.53 -2.09
N PHE A 93 1.92 -22.14 -1.21
CA PHE A 93 2.17 -22.11 0.24
C PHE A 93 3.55 -22.67 0.59
N ASN A 94 4.25 -21.95 1.47
CA ASN A 94 5.51 -22.39 2.04
C ASN A 94 5.66 -21.78 3.45
N PRO A 95 5.49 -22.59 4.52
CA PRO A 95 5.53 -22.09 5.89
C PRO A 95 6.93 -21.59 6.33
N GLU A 96 7.98 -21.83 5.55
CA GLU A 96 9.30 -21.26 5.81
C GLU A 96 9.45 -19.81 5.32
N THR A 97 8.51 -19.33 4.48
CA THR A 97 8.57 -17.98 3.90
C THR A 97 7.92 -16.97 4.84
N LEU A 98 8.66 -15.91 5.15
CA LEU A 98 8.13 -14.75 5.87
C LEU A 98 7.40 -13.83 4.91
N LEU A 99 6.12 -13.57 5.18
CA LEU A 99 5.23 -12.80 4.31
C LEU A 99 4.82 -11.51 5.01
N LEU A 100 4.68 -10.45 4.23
CA LEU A 100 4.07 -9.20 4.69
C LEU A 100 2.55 -9.38 4.86
N ASP A 101 2.03 -8.74 5.88
CA ASP A 101 0.60 -8.51 5.98
C ASP A 101 0.14 -7.59 4.83
N PRO A 102 -0.81 -8.01 3.98
CA PRO A 102 -1.30 -7.18 2.87
C PRO A 102 -1.88 -5.84 3.31
N TYR A 103 -2.34 -5.75 4.56
CA TYR A 103 -2.96 -4.57 5.17
C TYR A 103 -1.99 -3.77 6.05
N ALA A 104 -0.69 -4.07 6.03
CA ALA A 104 0.30 -3.31 6.79
C ALA A 104 0.32 -1.84 6.36
N ARG A 105 0.26 -0.94 7.34
CA ARG A 105 0.30 0.52 7.14
C ARG A 105 1.70 1.09 7.27
N GLY A 106 2.66 0.29 7.70
CA GLY A 106 4.07 0.61 7.81
C GLY A 106 4.94 -0.59 7.51
N LEU A 107 6.08 -0.33 6.88
CA LEU A 107 7.06 -1.33 6.53
C LEU A 107 8.44 -0.92 7.05
N ALA A 108 9.18 -1.90 7.58
CA ALA A 108 10.60 -1.79 7.89
C ALA A 108 11.39 -2.64 6.88
N GLN A 109 12.48 -2.08 6.36
CA GLN A 109 13.40 -2.78 5.46
C GLN A 109 14.64 -3.21 6.23
N GLY A 110 15.05 -4.46 6.05
CA GLY A 110 16.33 -4.99 6.52
C GLY A 110 17.49 -4.61 5.60
N ASP A 111 18.63 -5.27 5.83
CA ASP A 111 19.85 -5.03 5.04
C ASP A 111 19.72 -5.62 3.63
N GLY A 112 18.89 -6.65 3.45
CA GLY A 112 18.61 -7.29 2.19
C GLY A 112 17.49 -6.59 1.42
N TYR A 113 17.60 -6.66 0.08
CA TYR A 113 16.64 -6.02 -0.82
C TYR A 113 15.20 -6.57 -0.68
N GLU A 114 15.07 -7.87 -0.39
CA GLU A 114 13.79 -8.56 -0.20
C GLU A 114 13.37 -8.66 1.28
N GLU A 115 14.16 -8.11 2.19
CA GLU A 115 13.94 -8.20 3.63
C GLU A 115 13.03 -7.09 4.12
N TRP A 116 11.74 -7.38 4.11
CA TRP A 116 10.73 -6.47 4.59
C TRP A 116 9.95 -7.08 5.76
N ARG A 117 9.58 -6.27 6.72
CA ARG A 117 8.67 -6.63 7.81
C ARG A 117 7.54 -5.62 7.91
N SER A 118 6.37 -6.11 8.21
CA SER A 118 5.23 -5.27 8.57
C SER A 118 5.48 -4.62 9.93
N VAL A 119 5.00 -3.40 10.12
CA VAL A 119 5.14 -2.66 11.38
C VAL A 119 3.76 -2.24 11.88
N VAL A 120 3.52 -2.47 13.17
CA VAL A 120 2.29 -2.01 13.83
C VAL A 120 2.33 -0.48 13.97
N ILE A 121 1.41 0.20 13.31
CA ILE A 121 1.33 1.67 13.28
C ILE A 121 0.19 2.17 14.14
N VAL A 122 0.47 3.18 14.95
CA VAL A 122 -0.55 4.02 15.59
C VAL A 122 -0.60 5.35 14.85
N ASP A 123 -1.71 5.58 14.18
CA ASP A 123 -1.92 6.80 13.42
C ASP A 123 -2.53 7.88 14.33
N GLY A 124 -1.67 8.75 14.85
CA GLY A 124 -2.03 9.89 15.66
C GLY A 124 -1.93 11.23 14.93
N PHE A 125 -1.91 11.23 13.57
CA PHE A 125 -1.75 12.47 12.82
C PHE A 125 -2.95 13.41 12.99
N ASP A 126 -2.66 14.64 13.42
CA ASP A 126 -3.66 15.71 13.55
C ASP A 126 -3.81 16.48 12.23
N TRP A 127 -4.96 16.34 11.60
CA TRP A 127 -5.32 17.08 10.40
C TRP A 127 -5.67 18.56 10.68
N GLY A 128 -5.87 18.93 11.95
CA GLY A 128 -6.32 20.27 12.33
C GLY A 128 -7.64 20.65 11.66
N GLU A 129 -7.70 21.85 11.09
CA GLU A 129 -8.86 22.36 10.34
C GLU A 129 -8.76 22.12 8.83
N SER A 130 -7.78 21.35 8.38
CA SER A 130 -7.59 21.06 6.95
C SER A 130 -8.80 20.33 6.37
N VAL A 131 -9.28 20.79 5.22
CA VAL A 131 -10.40 20.21 4.48
C VAL A 131 -10.00 20.02 3.02
N LYS A 132 -10.55 19.00 2.39
CA LYS A 132 -10.37 18.77 0.95
C LYS A 132 -10.89 19.96 0.13
N PRO A 133 -10.13 20.45 -0.87
CA PRO A 133 -10.53 21.61 -1.69
C PRO A 133 -11.81 21.41 -2.50
N ARG A 134 -12.09 20.18 -2.96
CA ARG A 134 -13.30 19.80 -3.73
C ARG A 134 -13.51 20.67 -4.97
N ILE A 135 -12.48 20.78 -5.78
CA ILE A 135 -12.52 21.58 -7.01
C ILE A 135 -13.54 21.00 -8.00
N PRO A 136 -14.49 21.79 -8.54
CA PRO A 136 -15.40 21.33 -9.59
C PRO A 136 -14.64 20.86 -10.84
N LEU A 137 -15.11 19.79 -11.47
CA LEU A 137 -14.45 19.18 -12.63
C LEU A 137 -14.21 20.13 -13.80
N ASP A 138 -15.14 21.03 -14.05
CA ASP A 138 -15.05 22.03 -15.11
C ASP A 138 -14.02 23.13 -14.82
N ARG A 139 -13.50 23.19 -13.62
CA ARG A 139 -12.41 24.10 -13.19
C ARG A 139 -11.13 23.40 -12.82
N THR A 140 -11.07 22.09 -12.98
CA THR A 140 -9.90 21.30 -12.60
C THR A 140 -8.84 21.34 -13.69
N VAL A 141 -7.63 21.68 -13.30
CA VAL A 141 -6.40 21.57 -14.10
C VAL A 141 -5.46 20.62 -13.38
N ILE A 142 -5.25 19.44 -13.95
CA ILE A 142 -4.39 18.38 -13.38
C ILE A 142 -2.97 18.53 -13.90
N TYR A 143 -2.01 18.45 -13.00
CA TYR A 143 -0.59 18.35 -13.31
C TYR A 143 -0.05 17.00 -12.83
N GLU A 144 0.26 16.13 -13.76
CA GLU A 144 0.90 14.84 -13.47
C GLU A 144 2.40 15.03 -13.25
N GLY A 145 2.93 14.42 -12.19
CA GLY A 145 4.35 14.51 -11.90
C GLY A 145 4.87 13.41 -10.98
N HIS A 146 6.16 13.13 -11.15
CA HIS A 146 6.88 12.22 -10.29
C HIS A 146 7.33 12.95 -9.01
N LEU A 147 6.92 12.48 -7.83
CA LEU A 147 7.18 13.15 -6.55
C LEU A 147 8.66 13.55 -6.38
N LYS A 148 9.57 12.61 -6.53
CA LYS A 148 11.01 12.87 -6.45
C LYS A 148 11.50 13.78 -7.58
N GLY A 149 10.98 13.59 -8.80
CA GLY A 149 11.39 14.36 -9.98
C GLY A 149 11.07 15.84 -9.88
N LEU A 150 9.90 16.18 -9.34
CA LEU A 150 9.39 17.56 -9.25
C LEU A 150 10.31 18.49 -8.46
N THR A 151 10.92 17.99 -7.38
CA THR A 151 11.72 18.84 -6.50
C THR A 151 13.23 18.56 -6.58
N LYS A 152 13.67 17.48 -7.25
CA LYS A 152 15.07 17.02 -7.22
C LYS A 152 16.09 18.08 -7.68
N ARG A 153 15.68 18.98 -8.57
CA ARG A 153 16.52 20.06 -9.11
C ARG A 153 15.93 21.44 -8.89
N GLN A 154 14.95 21.57 -7.99
CA GLN A 154 14.30 22.85 -7.73
C GLN A 154 15.21 23.72 -6.83
N PRO A 155 15.76 24.85 -7.36
CA PRO A 155 16.77 25.63 -6.63
C PRO A 155 16.20 26.31 -5.37
N ASP A 156 14.90 26.59 -5.35
CA ASP A 156 14.22 27.31 -4.26
C ASP A 156 13.73 26.38 -3.15
N VAL A 157 13.91 25.06 -3.31
CA VAL A 157 13.67 24.05 -2.28
C VAL A 157 15.00 23.70 -1.60
N PRO A 158 15.07 23.66 -0.26
CA PRO A 158 16.28 23.26 0.44
C PRO A 158 16.77 21.87 0.01
N PRO A 159 18.10 21.66 -0.21
CA PRO A 159 18.63 20.38 -0.68
C PRO A 159 18.23 19.16 0.16
N ALA A 160 18.07 19.33 1.48
CA ALA A 160 17.63 18.26 2.37
C ALA A 160 16.19 17.78 2.11
N LEU A 161 15.36 18.61 1.45
CA LEU A 161 13.98 18.30 1.10
C LEU A 161 13.83 17.83 -0.37
N HIS A 162 14.90 17.84 -1.16
CA HIS A 162 14.85 17.43 -2.56
C HIS A 162 14.36 15.99 -2.74
N GLY A 163 13.30 15.82 -3.49
CA GLY A 163 12.72 14.52 -3.82
C GLY A 163 11.93 13.87 -2.70
N THR A 164 11.45 14.67 -1.75
CA THR A 164 10.68 14.16 -0.58
C THR A 164 9.26 14.69 -0.55
N TYR A 165 8.41 14.06 0.28
CA TYR A 165 7.04 14.52 0.57
C TYR A 165 7.05 15.97 1.07
N ALA A 166 7.88 16.29 2.05
CA ALA A 166 8.02 17.64 2.58
C ALA A 166 8.51 18.64 1.52
N GLY A 167 9.37 18.19 0.60
CA GLY A 167 9.85 19.02 -0.51
C GLY A 167 8.74 19.39 -1.48
N LEU A 168 7.81 18.46 -1.79
CA LEU A 168 6.69 18.75 -2.67
C LEU A 168 5.73 19.79 -2.10
N ALA A 169 5.53 19.79 -0.78
CA ALA A 169 4.69 20.76 -0.08
C ALA A 169 5.46 22.02 0.38
N HIS A 170 6.71 22.20 -0.06
CA HIS A 170 7.48 23.42 0.25
C HIS A 170 6.80 24.65 -0.39
N PRO A 171 6.78 25.82 0.29
CA PRO A 171 6.13 27.04 -0.23
C PRO A 171 6.52 27.38 -1.67
N ALA A 172 7.80 27.26 -2.04
CA ALA A 172 8.26 27.51 -3.41
C ALA A 172 7.60 26.60 -4.45
N MET A 173 7.28 25.35 -4.10
CA MET A 173 6.56 24.44 -4.99
C MET A 173 5.09 24.82 -5.10
N ILE A 174 4.46 25.20 -3.99
CA ILE A 174 3.07 25.66 -3.96
C ILE A 174 2.91 26.92 -4.83
N GLU A 175 3.81 27.89 -4.69
CA GLU A 175 3.85 29.09 -5.54
C GLU A 175 4.03 28.72 -7.02
N TYR A 176 4.91 27.78 -7.32
CA TYR A 176 5.11 27.28 -8.68
C TYR A 176 3.83 26.68 -9.25
N PHE A 177 3.14 25.81 -8.50
CA PHE A 177 1.87 25.21 -8.93
C PHE A 177 0.79 26.27 -9.16
N HIS A 178 0.65 27.24 -8.27
CA HIS A 178 -0.29 28.35 -8.45
C HIS A 178 0.06 29.21 -9.67
N SER A 179 1.36 29.44 -9.95
CA SER A 179 1.79 30.22 -11.12
C SER A 179 1.41 29.55 -12.45
N LEU A 180 1.30 28.22 -12.45
CA LEU A 180 0.82 27.45 -13.61
C LEU A 180 -0.71 27.37 -13.70
N GLY A 181 -1.44 27.82 -12.68
CA GLY A 181 -2.89 27.77 -12.62
C GLY A 181 -3.43 26.35 -12.43
N ILE A 182 -2.63 25.40 -11.93
CA ILE A 182 -3.09 24.04 -11.62
C ILE A 182 -3.88 24.02 -10.33
N THR A 183 -4.81 23.08 -10.24
CA THR A 183 -5.67 22.90 -9.09
C THR A 183 -5.53 21.53 -8.44
N SER A 184 -4.97 20.57 -9.16
CA SER A 184 -4.84 19.20 -8.70
C SER A 184 -3.48 18.63 -9.15
N ILE A 185 -2.76 18.00 -8.24
CA ILE A 185 -1.49 17.34 -8.51
C ILE A 185 -1.75 15.83 -8.57
N GLU A 186 -1.46 15.21 -9.71
CA GLU A 186 -1.47 13.76 -9.88
C GLU A 186 -0.06 13.23 -9.68
N LEU A 187 0.12 12.41 -8.65
CA LEU A 187 1.41 11.81 -8.33
C LEU A 187 1.54 10.43 -8.94
N LEU A 188 2.64 10.19 -9.69
CA LEU A 188 3.06 8.84 -10.03
C LEU A 188 3.13 8.00 -8.74
N PRO A 189 3.13 6.64 -8.84
CA PRO A 189 2.90 5.79 -7.69
C PRO A 189 3.70 6.14 -6.44
N VAL A 190 3.02 6.31 -5.33
CA VAL A 190 3.58 6.61 -4.00
C VAL A 190 3.29 5.52 -2.97
N GLN A 191 2.51 4.50 -3.34
CA GLN A 191 2.40 3.28 -2.56
C GLN A 191 3.76 2.57 -2.51
N ALA A 192 4.07 1.85 -1.45
CA ALA A 192 5.36 1.17 -1.30
C ALA A 192 5.63 0.25 -2.48
N PHE A 193 6.74 0.45 -3.15
CA PHE A 193 7.18 -0.34 -4.31
C PHE A 193 8.64 -0.75 -4.18
N VAL A 194 9.04 -1.73 -4.97
CA VAL A 194 10.42 -2.25 -5.02
C VAL A 194 10.90 -2.30 -6.46
N PRO A 195 12.20 -2.15 -6.72
CA PRO A 195 12.76 -2.43 -8.04
C PRO A 195 12.61 -3.90 -8.41
N GLU A 196 12.45 -4.20 -9.67
CA GLU A 196 12.45 -5.55 -10.20
C GLU A 196 13.86 -6.16 -10.11
N PRO A 197 14.02 -7.47 -9.84
CA PRO A 197 15.32 -8.14 -9.76
C PRO A 197 16.22 -7.84 -10.97
N ARG A 198 15.66 -7.85 -12.18
CA ARG A 198 16.37 -7.52 -13.43
C ARG A 198 16.98 -6.11 -13.47
N LEU A 199 16.40 -5.14 -12.76
CA LEU A 199 16.96 -3.79 -12.65
C LEU A 199 18.14 -3.79 -11.67
N LEU A 200 18.02 -4.48 -10.55
CA LEU A 200 19.08 -4.61 -9.55
C LEU A 200 20.33 -5.27 -10.12
N GLU A 201 20.17 -6.36 -10.89
CA GLU A 201 21.27 -7.03 -11.59
C GLU A 201 22.06 -6.08 -12.51
N ARG A 202 21.41 -4.99 -12.97
CA ARG A 202 22.02 -3.95 -13.81
C ARG A 202 22.50 -2.73 -13.01
N GLY A 203 22.41 -2.76 -11.68
CA GLY A 203 22.71 -1.60 -10.83
C GLY A 203 21.72 -0.44 -10.99
N LEU A 204 20.50 -0.73 -11.45
CA LEU A 204 19.41 0.22 -11.64
C LEU A 204 18.37 0.08 -10.54
N THR A 205 17.48 1.06 -10.41
CA THR A 205 16.34 1.04 -9.50
C THR A 205 15.06 1.34 -10.27
N ASN A 206 13.90 0.94 -9.74
CA ASN A 206 12.63 1.38 -10.27
C ASN A 206 12.44 2.87 -9.93
N TYR A 207 12.32 3.71 -10.95
CA TYR A 207 12.14 5.14 -10.78
C TYR A 207 10.66 5.52 -10.73
N TRP A 208 9.82 4.88 -11.54
CA TRP A 208 8.41 5.29 -11.70
C TRP A 208 7.48 4.78 -10.60
N GLY A 209 7.81 3.64 -9.97
CA GLY A 209 7.02 3.09 -8.89
C GLY A 209 5.95 2.08 -9.30
N TYR A 210 5.87 1.68 -10.57
CA TYR A 210 4.87 0.72 -11.06
C TYR A 210 5.25 -0.75 -10.75
N ASN A 211 5.65 -1.03 -9.52
CA ASN A 211 5.96 -2.38 -9.03
C ASN A 211 5.62 -2.49 -7.54
N THR A 212 4.33 -2.45 -7.23
CA THR A 212 3.81 -2.28 -5.87
C THR A 212 4.10 -3.48 -4.98
N LEU A 213 4.71 -3.21 -3.82
CA LEU A 213 4.96 -4.17 -2.75
C LEU A 213 3.79 -4.25 -1.75
N ASN A 214 3.24 -3.08 -1.39
CA ASN A 214 2.13 -2.99 -0.43
C ASN A 214 1.20 -1.83 -0.79
N PHE A 215 -0.10 -2.05 -0.68
CA PHE A 215 -1.12 -1.10 -1.11
C PHE A 215 -1.52 -0.07 -0.04
N PHE A 216 -1.03 -0.19 1.20
CA PHE A 216 -1.46 0.66 2.33
C PHE A 216 -0.33 1.51 2.91
N THR A 217 0.90 1.33 2.47
CA THR A 217 2.07 2.02 3.03
C THR A 217 2.60 3.06 2.04
N PRO A 218 2.88 4.31 2.45
CA PRO A 218 3.61 5.27 1.63
C PRO A 218 5.05 4.81 1.38
N HIS A 219 5.59 5.12 0.19
CA HIS A 219 6.94 4.72 -0.18
C HIS A 219 8.01 5.43 0.65
N ASN A 220 8.78 4.68 1.44
CA ASN A 220 9.76 5.20 2.40
C ASN A 220 10.83 6.10 1.77
N ALA A 221 11.29 5.79 0.56
CA ALA A 221 12.36 6.54 -0.08
C ALA A 221 11.98 7.97 -0.51
N TYR A 222 10.68 8.31 -0.44
CA TYR A 222 10.18 9.66 -0.68
C TYR A 222 10.05 10.49 0.60
N ALA A 223 10.33 9.93 1.75
CA ALA A 223 10.38 10.69 2.99
C ALA A 223 11.77 11.32 3.20
N THR A 224 11.81 12.37 4.01
CA THR A 224 13.07 12.98 4.46
C THR A 224 13.92 11.97 5.24
N GLU A 225 15.22 12.25 5.34
CA GLU A 225 16.12 11.39 6.13
C GLU A 225 15.68 11.30 7.61
N ASP A 226 15.21 12.41 8.17
CA ASP A 226 14.75 12.46 9.55
C ASP A 226 13.48 11.61 9.76
N ALA A 227 12.52 11.70 8.84
CA ALA A 227 11.32 10.87 8.89
C ALA A 227 11.65 9.38 8.74
N ARG A 228 12.56 9.02 7.83
CA ARG A 228 13.02 7.63 7.68
C ARG A 228 13.71 7.10 8.95
N LYS A 229 14.54 7.92 9.62
CA LYS A 229 15.14 7.58 10.92
C LYS A 229 14.11 7.46 12.04
N GLY A 230 13.03 8.26 11.98
CA GLY A 230 11.90 8.19 12.89
C GLY A 230 11.00 6.97 12.70
N GLY A 231 11.21 6.21 11.62
CA GLY A 231 10.48 4.99 11.33
C GLY A 231 9.18 5.20 10.55
N PRO A 232 8.43 4.10 10.30
CA PRO A 232 7.24 4.13 9.43
C PRO A 232 6.14 5.10 9.86
N GLU A 233 5.96 5.33 11.15
CA GLU A 233 4.99 6.32 11.66
C GLU A 233 5.38 7.76 11.25
N ALA A 234 6.67 8.10 11.32
CA ALA A 234 7.16 9.40 10.90
C ALA A 234 7.04 9.60 9.37
N VAL A 235 7.27 8.54 8.59
CA VAL A 235 7.04 8.54 7.13
C VAL A 235 5.57 8.78 6.82
N LEU A 236 4.67 8.08 7.51
CA LEU A 236 3.23 8.27 7.37
C LEU A 236 2.82 9.71 7.72
N ALA A 237 3.35 10.24 8.82
CA ALA A 237 3.06 11.61 9.26
C ALA A 237 3.59 12.65 8.26
N GLU A 238 4.77 12.45 7.65
CA GLU A 238 5.30 13.34 6.63
C GLU A 238 4.43 13.34 5.37
N PHE A 239 3.99 12.17 4.91
CA PHE A 239 3.06 12.07 3.79
C PHE A 239 1.75 12.83 4.08
N LYS A 240 1.13 12.60 5.23
CA LYS A 240 -0.09 13.30 5.64
C LYS A 240 0.13 14.82 5.77
N GLY A 241 1.29 15.22 6.29
CA GLY A 241 1.71 16.62 6.36
C GLY A 241 1.78 17.28 4.98
N MET A 242 2.33 16.58 3.99
CA MET A 242 2.33 17.03 2.60
C MET A 242 0.90 17.26 2.08
N VAL A 243 0.01 16.27 2.23
CA VAL A 243 -1.39 16.38 1.78
C VAL A 243 -2.09 17.55 2.48
N ARG A 244 -1.93 17.69 3.80
CA ARG A 244 -2.50 18.79 4.57
C ARG A 244 -2.07 20.17 4.03
N LEU A 245 -0.78 20.37 3.82
CA LEU A 245 -0.25 21.65 3.32
C LEU A 245 -0.72 21.97 1.89
N LEU A 246 -0.86 20.96 1.03
CA LEU A 246 -1.40 21.13 -0.31
C LEU A 246 -2.89 21.49 -0.25
N HIS A 247 -3.69 20.86 0.60
CA HIS A 247 -5.09 21.21 0.82
C HIS A 247 -5.26 22.64 1.39
N GLU A 248 -4.44 23.03 2.36
CA GLU A 248 -4.43 24.39 2.91
C GLU A 248 -4.11 25.44 1.81
N ALA A 249 -3.33 25.04 0.80
CA ALA A 249 -3.04 25.85 -0.38
C ALA A 249 -4.14 25.77 -1.48
N GLY A 250 -5.20 25.01 -1.27
CA GLY A 250 -6.29 24.82 -2.25
C GLY A 250 -5.94 23.87 -3.40
N LEU A 251 -4.94 23.02 -3.25
CA LEU A 251 -4.52 22.03 -4.24
C LEU A 251 -5.01 20.64 -3.85
N GLU A 252 -5.69 19.95 -4.77
CA GLU A 252 -6.07 18.53 -4.62
C GLU A 252 -4.90 17.60 -4.89
N VAL A 253 -4.90 16.43 -4.26
CA VAL A 253 -3.91 15.35 -4.48
C VAL A 253 -4.58 14.13 -5.08
N ILE A 254 -4.14 13.73 -6.26
CA ILE A 254 -4.60 12.54 -6.98
C ILE A 254 -3.43 11.54 -6.98
N LEU A 255 -3.72 10.27 -6.73
CA LEU A 255 -2.71 9.21 -6.82
C LEU A 255 -2.89 8.35 -8.06
N ASP A 256 -1.79 8.10 -8.76
CA ASP A 256 -1.70 7.01 -9.71
C ASP A 256 -1.51 5.71 -8.93
N VAL A 257 -2.46 4.77 -9.08
CA VAL A 257 -2.53 3.53 -8.32
C VAL A 257 -2.43 2.31 -9.22
N VAL A 258 -1.63 1.33 -8.76
CA VAL A 258 -1.30 0.13 -9.53
C VAL A 258 -1.91 -1.08 -8.85
N TYR A 259 -3.17 -1.39 -9.15
CA TYR A 259 -3.86 -2.58 -8.60
C TYR A 259 -3.96 -3.73 -9.61
N ASN A 260 -3.39 -3.56 -10.80
CA ASN A 260 -3.46 -4.57 -11.86
C ASN A 260 -2.46 -5.73 -11.65
N HIS A 261 -1.32 -5.48 -10.98
CA HIS A 261 -0.29 -6.46 -10.68
C HIS A 261 0.45 -6.09 -9.38
N THR A 262 1.36 -6.95 -8.95
CA THR A 262 2.22 -6.74 -7.79
C THR A 262 3.68 -7.05 -8.12
N SER A 263 4.58 -6.64 -7.23
CA SER A 263 6.01 -6.90 -7.30
C SER A 263 6.40 -8.39 -7.16
N GLU A 264 5.42 -9.27 -6.96
CA GLU A 264 5.66 -10.71 -6.89
C GLU A 264 5.92 -11.35 -8.27
N GLU A 265 5.79 -10.60 -9.37
CA GLU A 265 6.10 -11.02 -10.74
C GLU A 265 5.41 -12.35 -11.17
N GLY A 266 6.04 -13.14 -12.05
CA GLY A 266 5.59 -14.47 -12.45
C GLY A 266 5.78 -15.54 -11.37
N LEU A 267 5.38 -16.78 -11.63
CA LEU A 267 5.45 -17.90 -10.65
C LEU A 267 6.87 -18.16 -10.08
N GLY A 268 7.92 -17.76 -10.79
CA GLY A 268 9.30 -17.84 -10.32
C GLY A 268 9.79 -16.62 -9.54
N GLY A 269 8.96 -15.57 -9.40
CA GLY A 269 9.31 -14.36 -8.70
C GLY A 269 9.19 -14.45 -7.17
N PRO A 270 9.39 -13.32 -6.47
CA PRO A 270 9.34 -13.26 -5.01
C PRO A 270 8.01 -13.74 -4.43
N ARG A 271 8.04 -14.21 -3.19
CA ARG A 271 6.84 -14.46 -2.36
C ARG A 271 6.90 -13.50 -1.19
N SER A 272 6.40 -12.31 -1.41
CA SER A 272 6.49 -11.25 -0.39
C SER A 272 5.21 -11.11 0.44
N SER A 273 4.04 -11.49 -0.10
CA SER A 273 2.74 -11.29 0.53
C SER A 273 1.66 -12.20 -0.07
N LEU A 274 0.85 -11.70 -1.01
CA LEU A 274 -0.39 -12.31 -1.52
C LEU A 274 -0.17 -13.72 -2.08
N ARG A 275 0.91 -13.94 -2.82
CA ARG A 275 1.27 -15.23 -3.41
C ARG A 275 1.46 -16.30 -2.34
N GLY A 276 2.10 -15.96 -1.24
CA GLY A 276 2.33 -16.89 -0.13
C GLY A 276 1.11 -17.09 0.75
N ILE A 277 0.21 -16.09 0.78
CA ILE A 277 -0.99 -16.10 1.64
C ILE A 277 -2.12 -16.91 1.02
N ASP A 278 -2.44 -16.67 -0.26
CA ASP A 278 -3.45 -17.43 -1.01
C ASP A 278 -3.37 -17.15 -2.52
N ASN A 279 -2.40 -17.75 -3.16
CA ASN A 279 -2.11 -17.50 -4.58
C ASN A 279 -3.33 -17.68 -5.48
N ALA A 280 -4.09 -18.74 -5.27
CA ALA A 280 -5.25 -19.09 -6.11
C ALA A 280 -6.42 -18.11 -5.97
N SER A 281 -6.48 -17.36 -4.87
CA SER A 281 -7.55 -16.38 -4.61
C SER A 281 -7.19 -14.97 -5.02
N TYR A 282 -5.89 -14.62 -5.03
CA TYR A 282 -5.45 -13.26 -5.33
C TYR A 282 -4.98 -13.06 -6.78
N TYR A 283 -4.54 -14.12 -7.47
CA TYR A 283 -4.01 -13.98 -8.81
C TYR A 283 -4.80 -14.77 -9.84
N ARG A 284 -4.96 -14.17 -11.03
CA ARG A 284 -5.62 -14.84 -12.16
C ARG A 284 -4.80 -16.01 -12.66
N GLN A 285 -5.45 -17.17 -12.73
CA GLN A 285 -4.82 -18.41 -13.12
C GLN A 285 -5.72 -19.19 -14.06
N ASP A 286 -5.12 -20.02 -14.90
CA ASP A 286 -5.85 -21.04 -15.66
C ASP A 286 -6.06 -22.32 -14.82
N ALA A 287 -6.72 -23.31 -15.40
CA ALA A 287 -7.00 -24.56 -14.74
C ALA A 287 -5.77 -25.40 -14.38
N SER A 288 -4.60 -25.09 -14.94
CA SER A 288 -3.31 -25.72 -14.62
C SER A 288 -2.60 -25.02 -13.46
N GLY A 289 -3.09 -23.86 -12.99
CA GLY A 289 -2.45 -22.99 -12.01
C GLY A 289 -1.39 -22.06 -12.61
N ALA A 290 -1.30 -21.96 -13.92
CA ALA A 290 -0.43 -21.00 -14.58
C ALA A 290 -1.08 -19.61 -14.57
N TYR A 291 -0.26 -18.56 -14.38
CA TYR A 291 -0.75 -17.20 -14.35
C TYR A 291 -1.30 -16.74 -15.71
N ILE A 292 -2.46 -16.11 -15.69
CA ILE A 292 -3.01 -15.36 -16.80
C ILE A 292 -2.47 -13.93 -16.68
N ASP A 293 -1.32 -13.68 -17.30
CA ASP A 293 -0.68 -12.38 -17.29
C ASP A 293 -1.25 -11.49 -18.41
N THR A 294 -2.14 -10.58 -18.03
CA THR A 294 -2.70 -9.56 -18.95
C THR A 294 -1.98 -8.22 -18.82
N THR A 295 -1.02 -8.11 -17.90
CA THR A 295 -0.31 -6.86 -17.60
C THR A 295 1.05 -6.77 -18.28
N GLY A 296 1.66 -7.92 -18.62
CA GLY A 296 3.04 -8.00 -19.07
C GLY A 296 4.07 -7.88 -17.93
N CYS A 297 3.59 -7.88 -16.67
CA CYS A 297 4.43 -7.77 -15.46
C CYS A 297 4.59 -9.09 -14.71
N GLY A 298 4.11 -10.20 -15.30
CA GLY A 298 4.26 -11.55 -14.77
C GLY A 298 3.07 -12.07 -13.97
N ASN A 299 2.21 -11.20 -13.44
CA ASN A 299 0.97 -11.57 -12.75
C ASN A 299 -0.16 -10.58 -13.06
N THR A 300 -1.38 -11.00 -12.79
CA THR A 300 -2.56 -10.15 -12.80
C THR A 300 -3.34 -10.39 -11.51
N LEU A 301 -3.56 -9.33 -10.72
CA LEU A 301 -4.41 -9.41 -9.54
C LEU A 301 -5.85 -9.74 -9.94
N ASP A 302 -6.47 -10.72 -9.30
CA ASP A 302 -7.84 -11.11 -9.62
C ASP A 302 -8.87 -10.33 -8.80
N THR A 303 -9.31 -9.22 -9.34
CA THR A 303 -10.35 -8.39 -8.75
C THR A 303 -11.77 -8.94 -8.98
N SER A 304 -11.93 -10.07 -9.67
CA SER A 304 -13.22 -10.76 -9.79
C SER A 304 -13.54 -11.62 -8.55
N THR A 305 -12.52 -11.93 -7.74
CA THR A 305 -12.70 -12.60 -6.45
C THR A 305 -13.05 -11.60 -5.35
N ASP A 306 -13.80 -12.05 -4.35
CA ASP A 306 -14.14 -11.21 -3.19
C ASP A 306 -12.89 -10.71 -2.45
N ALA A 307 -11.85 -11.53 -2.37
CA ALA A 307 -10.59 -11.18 -1.71
C ALA A 307 -9.83 -10.07 -2.45
N GLY A 308 -9.66 -10.23 -3.76
CA GLY A 308 -8.97 -9.23 -4.57
C GLY A 308 -9.74 -7.92 -4.67
N ALA A 309 -11.07 -7.99 -4.90
CA ALA A 309 -11.93 -6.81 -4.91
C ALA A 309 -11.90 -6.08 -3.57
N ARG A 310 -11.97 -6.81 -2.46
CA ARG A 310 -11.94 -6.27 -1.11
C ARG A 310 -10.63 -5.55 -0.81
N LEU A 311 -9.50 -6.17 -1.12
CA LEU A 311 -8.17 -5.58 -0.92
C LEU A 311 -8.06 -4.21 -1.60
N VAL A 312 -8.49 -4.12 -2.87
CA VAL A 312 -8.46 -2.88 -3.64
C VAL A 312 -9.40 -1.83 -3.03
N LEU A 313 -10.65 -2.20 -2.73
CA LEU A 313 -11.63 -1.27 -2.14
C LEU A 313 -11.20 -0.75 -0.78
N ASP A 314 -10.65 -1.60 0.08
CA ASP A 314 -10.18 -1.18 1.40
C ASP A 314 -8.96 -0.27 1.30
N SER A 315 -8.05 -0.54 0.36
CA SER A 315 -6.93 0.36 0.09
C SER A 315 -7.41 1.73 -0.41
N LEU A 316 -8.32 1.77 -1.38
CA LEU A 316 -8.89 3.04 -1.86
C LEU A 316 -9.58 3.82 -0.74
N ARG A 317 -10.37 3.15 0.13
CA ARG A 317 -10.99 3.79 1.29
C ARG A 317 -9.96 4.34 2.25
N TYR A 318 -8.92 3.57 2.55
CA TYR A 318 -7.83 4.01 3.41
C TYR A 318 -7.18 5.30 2.87
N TRP A 319 -6.78 5.30 1.59
CA TRP A 319 -6.17 6.47 0.98
C TRP A 319 -7.13 7.67 0.90
N ALA A 320 -8.40 7.43 0.58
CA ALA A 320 -9.40 8.52 0.50
C ALA A 320 -9.80 9.09 1.85
N GLN A 321 -9.95 8.26 2.89
CA GLN A 321 -10.53 8.67 4.18
C GLN A 321 -9.47 8.99 5.22
N GLU A 322 -8.44 8.14 5.34
CA GLU A 322 -7.41 8.28 6.36
C GLU A 322 -6.23 9.13 5.87
N MET A 323 -5.88 9.02 4.58
CA MET A 323 -4.81 9.77 3.95
C MET A 323 -5.31 11.04 3.23
N GLN A 324 -6.63 11.27 3.22
CA GLN A 324 -7.29 12.44 2.66
C GLN A 324 -7.06 12.67 1.15
N ILE A 325 -6.73 11.64 0.38
CA ILE A 325 -6.54 11.72 -1.07
C ILE A 325 -7.84 12.07 -1.77
N ASP A 326 -7.79 12.98 -2.77
CA ASP A 326 -8.96 13.55 -3.45
C ASP A 326 -9.43 12.72 -4.65
N GLY A 327 -8.53 11.97 -5.27
CA GLY A 327 -8.88 11.15 -6.44
C GLY A 327 -7.82 10.11 -6.77
N PHE A 328 -8.18 9.22 -7.69
CA PHE A 328 -7.30 8.14 -8.15
C PHE A 328 -7.29 8.07 -9.67
N ARG A 329 -6.11 7.92 -10.24
CA ARG A 329 -5.89 7.46 -11.61
C ARG A 329 -5.49 6.00 -11.53
N PHE A 330 -6.22 5.14 -12.21
CA PHE A 330 -5.88 3.72 -12.26
C PHE A 330 -4.96 3.47 -13.45
N ASP A 331 -3.81 2.84 -13.19
CA ASP A 331 -2.91 2.36 -14.25
C ASP A 331 -3.66 1.38 -15.16
N PRO A 332 -3.79 1.66 -16.50
CA PRO A 332 -4.83 1.05 -17.33
C PRO A 332 -4.53 -0.36 -17.84
N VAL A 333 -3.36 -0.94 -17.54
CA VAL A 333 -2.85 -2.10 -18.29
C VAL A 333 -3.75 -3.35 -18.24
N SER A 334 -4.69 -3.49 -17.29
CA SER A 334 -5.55 -4.68 -17.19
C SER A 334 -7.05 -4.44 -17.09
N TYR A 335 -7.50 -3.20 -17.15
CA TYR A 335 -8.92 -2.86 -16.93
C TYR A 335 -9.78 -2.90 -18.22
N THR A 336 -9.26 -3.38 -19.34
CA THR A 336 -10.00 -3.49 -20.62
C THR A 336 -11.24 -4.39 -20.56
N HIS A 337 -11.47 -5.10 -19.45
CA HIS A 337 -12.64 -5.95 -19.24
C HIS A 337 -13.56 -5.50 -18.11
N LEU A 338 -13.19 -4.50 -17.31
CA LEU A 338 -14.11 -3.84 -16.40
C LEU A 338 -14.82 -2.72 -17.18
N ARG A 339 -16.15 -2.86 -17.34
CA ARG A 339 -17.00 -1.78 -17.85
C ARG A 339 -16.90 -0.63 -16.86
N ALA A 340 -16.16 0.39 -17.18
CA ALA A 340 -16.37 1.78 -16.87
C ALA A 340 -15.06 2.56 -17.00
N HIS A 341 -15.02 3.47 -17.92
CA HIS A 341 -14.21 4.67 -17.87
C HIS A 341 -14.81 5.56 -16.77
N GLU A 342 -14.61 5.22 -15.53
CA GLU A 342 -14.91 6.11 -14.42
C GLU A 342 -13.63 6.33 -13.62
N THR A 343 -13.02 7.48 -13.86
CA THR A 343 -12.16 8.10 -12.88
C THR A 343 -13.03 8.27 -11.63
N LEU A 344 -12.81 7.42 -10.61
CA LEU A 344 -13.47 7.57 -9.31
C LEU A 344 -12.94 8.85 -8.67
N ARG A 345 -13.55 9.97 -9.05
CA ARG A 345 -13.42 11.23 -8.35
C ARG A 345 -14.51 11.26 -7.29
N TYR A 346 -14.10 11.54 -6.07
CA TYR A 346 -14.98 11.57 -4.89
C TYR A 346 -15.39 10.19 -4.35
N LEU A 347 -14.45 9.47 -3.77
CA LEU A 347 -14.76 8.56 -2.67
C LEU A 347 -14.74 9.30 -1.34
#